data_9d4a0a6f6df2a09dcdde40fd3e4ec424
#
_entry.id   9d4a0a6f6df2a09dcdde40fd3e4ec424
#
_cell.length_a   1.000
_cell.length_b   1.000
_cell.length_c   1.000
_cell.angle_alpha   90.00
_cell.angle_beta   90.00
_cell.angle_gamma   90.00
#
_symmetry.space_group_name_H-M   'P 1'
#
loop_
_entity.id
_entity.type
_entity.pdbx_description
1 polymer ?
#
loop_
_entity_poly.entity_id
_entity_poly.type
_entity_poly.pdbx_seq_one_letter_code
_entity_poly.pdbx_strand_id
1 'polypeptide(L)'
;DEALAQAKTAAQIASLSTNNIDSAERTLRDVRSAARGAVPLPAAQRPANIQAATTDGLGRAAEALNASIDETAIELSRVGGDVENLLPSGQLAQLSQSMRTVNGARSAVLRFFIQNQNWTPARLAEVTEQSGQVTLLWQQIELAARSVRDTPAVAAALEHVRSTLMGEGERRYRQIVTAARDGQPSPVTAEEWGRWTTPMLNNVIVLRDAALTSAHQAIDKAIDAARLRLFGALGIVLLVAIVSAAVVVGVVRGVIGPLVGLTGVTLRLANGELGADIPSESRKDEIGAMARALKVFKDALIAKKESDEAAQRDAQAQIDRARRLDTLTRNFEATIADIVNTVSS
;
A
#
# COMPACT_ATOMS: atom_id res chain seq x y z
N ASP A 1 -6.08 -6.10 -29.55
CA ASP A 1 -5.15 -7.09 -28.96
C ASP A 1 -4.40 -6.49 -27.76
N GLU A 2 -3.87 -5.27 -27.85
CA GLU A 2 -3.13 -4.62 -26.76
C GLU A 2 -4.02 -4.35 -25.51
N ALA A 3 -5.22 -3.82 -25.68
CA ALA A 3 -6.14 -3.58 -24.58
C ALA A 3 -6.54 -4.86 -23.83
N LEU A 4 -6.74 -5.98 -24.55
CA LEU A 4 -7.03 -7.27 -23.94
C LEU A 4 -5.83 -7.82 -23.17
N ALA A 5 -4.63 -7.65 -23.68
CA ALA A 5 -3.40 -8.04 -22.99
C ALA A 5 -3.21 -7.22 -21.71
N GLN A 6 -3.45 -5.91 -21.75
CA GLN A 6 -3.40 -5.03 -20.56
C GLN A 6 -4.47 -5.43 -19.53
N ALA A 7 -5.71 -5.67 -19.96
CA ALA A 7 -6.79 -6.12 -19.07
C ALA A 7 -6.47 -7.46 -18.40
N LYS A 8 -5.90 -8.41 -19.15
CA LYS A 8 -5.47 -9.71 -18.65
C LYS A 8 -4.35 -9.57 -17.61
N THR A 9 -3.34 -8.75 -17.89
CA THR A 9 -2.25 -8.47 -16.96
C THR A 9 -2.78 -7.83 -15.67
N ALA A 10 -3.68 -6.85 -15.78
CA ALA A 10 -4.29 -6.21 -14.62
C ALA A 10 -5.11 -7.20 -13.79
N ALA A 11 -5.90 -8.08 -14.42
CA ALA A 11 -6.66 -9.12 -13.74
C ALA A 11 -5.73 -10.10 -12.99
N GLN A 12 -4.61 -10.51 -13.61
CA GLN A 12 -3.63 -11.39 -12.98
C GLN A 12 -2.96 -10.73 -11.75
N ILE A 13 -2.57 -9.47 -11.86
CA ILE A 13 -1.99 -8.71 -10.74
C ILE A 13 -2.99 -8.61 -9.58
N ALA A 14 -4.28 -8.43 -9.90
CA ALA A 14 -5.36 -8.37 -8.90
C ALA A 14 -5.83 -9.76 -8.42
N SER A 15 -5.21 -10.85 -8.88
CA SER A 15 -5.64 -12.24 -8.59
C SER A 15 -7.08 -12.53 -9.03
N LEU A 16 -7.56 -11.85 -10.06
CA LEU A 16 -8.88 -12.04 -10.66
C LEU A 16 -8.86 -13.11 -11.74
N SER A 17 -10.03 -13.72 -12.01
CA SER A 17 -10.18 -14.68 -13.10
C SER A 17 -9.94 -14.03 -14.46
N THR A 18 -9.18 -14.69 -15.32
CA THR A 18 -8.98 -14.28 -16.73
C THR A 18 -9.82 -15.06 -17.72
N ASN A 19 -10.63 -16.02 -17.26
CA ASN A 19 -11.35 -16.96 -18.11
C ASN A 19 -12.23 -16.29 -19.16
N ASN A 20 -12.97 -15.27 -18.76
CA ASN A 20 -13.85 -14.53 -19.66
C ASN A 20 -13.07 -13.66 -20.67
N ILE A 21 -11.94 -13.07 -20.25
CA ILE A 21 -11.04 -12.33 -21.14
C ILE A 21 -10.41 -13.28 -22.16
N ASP A 22 -9.95 -14.46 -21.72
CA ASP A 22 -9.40 -15.49 -22.59
C ASP A 22 -10.44 -16.05 -23.59
N SER A 23 -11.69 -16.15 -23.18
CA SER A 23 -12.82 -16.55 -24.05
C SER A 23 -13.09 -15.49 -25.11
N ALA A 24 -13.16 -14.23 -24.72
CA ALA A 24 -13.32 -13.10 -25.63
C ALA A 24 -12.18 -13.02 -26.65
N GLU A 25 -10.93 -13.17 -26.19
CA GLU A 25 -9.75 -13.15 -27.07
C GLU A 25 -9.80 -14.26 -28.13
N ARG A 26 -10.12 -15.50 -27.73
CA ARG A 26 -10.26 -16.62 -28.65
C ARG A 26 -11.37 -16.35 -29.68
N THR A 27 -12.55 -15.92 -29.24
CA THR A 27 -13.68 -15.62 -30.10
C THR A 27 -13.36 -14.51 -31.10
N LEU A 28 -12.68 -13.44 -30.66
CA LEU A 28 -12.26 -12.35 -31.55
C LEU A 28 -11.21 -12.80 -32.58
N ARG A 29 -10.31 -13.70 -32.20
CA ARG A 29 -9.34 -14.30 -33.11
C ARG A 29 -10.02 -15.15 -34.18
N ASP A 30 -11.00 -15.96 -33.80
CA ASP A 30 -11.79 -16.80 -34.71
C ASP A 30 -12.60 -15.94 -35.67
N VAL A 31 -13.28 -14.91 -35.18
CA VAL A 31 -14.01 -13.94 -36.00
C VAL A 31 -13.08 -13.25 -36.99
N ARG A 32 -11.90 -12.80 -36.57
CA ARG A 32 -10.91 -12.16 -37.45
C ARG A 32 -10.42 -13.13 -38.52
N SER A 33 -10.19 -14.39 -38.16
CA SER A 33 -9.78 -15.43 -39.12
C SER A 33 -10.85 -15.70 -40.16
N ALA A 34 -12.10 -15.89 -39.72
CA ALA A 34 -13.25 -16.13 -40.60
C ALA A 34 -13.53 -14.92 -41.55
N ALA A 35 -13.39 -13.70 -41.03
CA ALA A 35 -13.68 -12.48 -41.79
C ALA A 35 -12.56 -12.08 -42.77
N ARG A 36 -11.32 -12.58 -42.57
CA ARG A 36 -10.12 -12.08 -43.30
C ARG A 36 -10.28 -12.09 -44.82
N GLY A 37 -10.94 -13.11 -45.40
CA GLY A 37 -11.19 -13.19 -46.86
C GLY A 37 -12.36 -12.37 -47.35
N ALA A 38 -13.28 -11.98 -46.44
CA ALA A 38 -14.52 -11.26 -46.83
C ALA A 38 -14.41 -9.73 -46.63
N VAL A 39 -13.48 -9.25 -45.77
CA VAL A 39 -13.30 -7.83 -45.49
C VAL A 39 -13.00 -6.99 -46.77
N PRO A 40 -12.11 -7.45 -47.68
CA PRO A 40 -11.82 -6.69 -48.92
C PRO A 40 -12.98 -6.63 -49.92
N LEU A 41 -14.01 -7.49 -49.75
CA LEU A 41 -15.12 -7.55 -50.68
C LEU A 41 -16.17 -6.42 -50.42
N PRO A 42 -16.79 -5.87 -51.47
CA PRO A 42 -17.95 -5.00 -51.31
C PRO A 42 -19.04 -5.67 -50.48
N ALA A 43 -19.78 -4.92 -49.67
CA ALA A 43 -20.80 -5.45 -48.75
C ALA A 43 -21.80 -6.42 -49.40
N ALA A 44 -22.23 -6.10 -50.63
CA ALA A 44 -23.16 -6.95 -51.39
C ALA A 44 -22.58 -8.28 -51.88
N GLN A 45 -21.25 -8.44 -51.89
CA GLN A 45 -20.52 -9.65 -52.33
C GLN A 45 -20.03 -10.48 -51.16
N ARG A 46 -20.24 -10.05 -49.93
CA ARG A 46 -19.84 -10.81 -48.75
C ARG A 46 -20.76 -11.98 -48.51
N PRO A 47 -20.26 -13.20 -48.33
CA PRO A 47 -21.11 -14.37 -48.03
C PRO A 47 -21.94 -14.15 -46.76
N ALA A 48 -23.23 -14.43 -46.83
CA ALA A 48 -24.15 -14.22 -45.71
C ALA A 48 -23.78 -15.00 -44.43
N ASN A 49 -23.25 -16.22 -44.61
CA ASN A 49 -22.79 -17.04 -43.49
C ASN A 49 -21.58 -16.41 -42.76
N ILE A 50 -20.67 -15.75 -43.44
CA ILE A 50 -19.54 -15.04 -42.83
C ILE A 50 -20.03 -13.80 -42.08
N GLN A 51 -20.98 -13.10 -42.63
CA GLN A 51 -21.59 -11.94 -41.96
C GLN A 51 -22.31 -12.33 -40.69
N ALA A 52 -23.13 -13.41 -40.72
CA ALA A 52 -23.80 -13.94 -39.53
C ALA A 52 -22.79 -14.42 -38.49
N ALA A 53 -21.79 -15.25 -38.87
CA ALA A 53 -20.76 -15.75 -37.96
C ALA A 53 -19.93 -14.63 -37.31
N THR A 54 -19.67 -13.55 -38.07
CA THR A 54 -18.97 -12.37 -37.54
C THR A 54 -19.80 -11.65 -36.48
N THR A 55 -21.11 -11.41 -36.81
CA THR A 55 -22.02 -10.76 -35.86
C THR A 55 -22.22 -11.55 -34.59
N ASP A 56 -22.45 -12.86 -34.69
CA ASP A 56 -22.63 -13.75 -33.55
C ASP A 56 -21.34 -13.90 -32.72
N GLY A 57 -20.19 -13.95 -33.39
CA GLY A 57 -18.89 -14.02 -32.72
C GLY A 57 -18.58 -12.73 -31.97
N LEU A 58 -18.85 -11.56 -32.55
CA LEU A 58 -18.69 -10.28 -31.86
C LEU A 58 -19.65 -10.18 -30.66
N GLY A 59 -20.88 -10.68 -30.79
CA GLY A 59 -21.86 -10.78 -29.70
C GLY A 59 -21.30 -11.59 -28.53
N ARG A 60 -20.84 -12.82 -28.79
CA ARG A 60 -20.25 -13.70 -27.75
C ARG A 60 -18.99 -13.10 -27.11
N ALA A 61 -18.15 -12.43 -27.88
CA ALA A 61 -16.98 -11.75 -27.31
C ALA A 61 -17.38 -10.58 -26.39
N ALA A 62 -18.41 -9.82 -26.77
CA ALA A 62 -18.95 -8.75 -25.94
C ALA A 62 -19.59 -9.29 -24.65
N GLU A 63 -20.34 -10.41 -24.71
CA GLU A 63 -20.90 -11.08 -23.53
C GLU A 63 -19.80 -11.56 -22.58
N ALA A 64 -18.74 -12.17 -23.09
CA ALA A 64 -17.63 -12.62 -22.27
C ALA A 64 -16.89 -11.46 -21.60
N LEU A 65 -16.70 -10.32 -22.30
CA LEU A 65 -16.10 -9.13 -21.71
C LEU A 65 -17.02 -8.48 -20.66
N ASN A 66 -18.32 -8.44 -20.89
CA ASN A 66 -19.28 -7.95 -19.90
C ASN A 66 -19.27 -8.85 -18.64
N ALA A 67 -19.23 -10.17 -18.78
CA ALA A 67 -19.11 -11.09 -17.65
C ALA A 67 -17.81 -10.86 -16.85
N SER A 68 -16.70 -10.54 -17.52
CA SER A 68 -15.44 -10.16 -16.82
C SER A 68 -15.58 -8.86 -16.06
N ILE A 69 -16.30 -7.88 -16.60
CA ILE A 69 -16.59 -6.61 -15.91
C ILE A 69 -17.46 -6.87 -14.67
N ASP A 70 -18.47 -7.73 -14.78
CA ASP A 70 -19.35 -8.08 -13.66
C ASP A 70 -18.59 -8.80 -12.54
N GLU A 71 -17.73 -9.77 -12.86
CA GLU A 71 -16.84 -10.44 -11.89
C GLU A 71 -15.93 -9.43 -11.19
N THR A 72 -15.31 -8.51 -11.97
CA THR A 72 -14.45 -7.47 -11.42
C THR A 72 -15.22 -6.54 -10.49
N ALA A 73 -16.45 -6.15 -10.85
CA ALA A 73 -17.31 -5.31 -10.02
C ALA A 73 -17.68 -5.99 -8.69
N ILE A 74 -17.95 -7.32 -8.70
CA ILE A 74 -18.21 -8.09 -7.49
C ILE A 74 -16.98 -8.09 -6.57
N GLU A 75 -15.79 -8.38 -7.09
CA GLU A 75 -14.56 -8.38 -6.29
C GLU A 75 -14.19 -6.98 -5.79
N LEU A 76 -14.36 -5.94 -6.62
CA LEU A 76 -14.19 -4.56 -6.18
C LEU A 76 -15.15 -4.20 -5.03
N SER A 77 -16.38 -4.73 -5.03
CA SER A 77 -17.35 -4.49 -3.95
C SER A 77 -16.89 -5.07 -2.62
N ARG A 78 -16.10 -6.15 -2.65
CA ARG A 78 -15.55 -6.78 -1.45
C ARG A 78 -14.35 -6.04 -0.87
N VAL A 79 -13.51 -5.47 -1.76
CA VAL A 79 -12.22 -4.88 -1.38
C VAL A 79 -12.30 -3.35 -1.32
N GLY A 80 -13.12 -2.73 -2.17
CA GLY A 80 -13.16 -1.29 -2.40
C GLY A 80 -14.31 -0.56 -1.69
N GLY A 81 -15.03 -1.21 -0.77
CA GLY A 81 -16.21 -0.62 -0.12
C GLY A 81 -15.97 0.72 0.58
N ASP A 82 -14.73 0.95 1.01
CA ASP A 82 -14.33 2.18 1.71
C ASP A 82 -13.78 3.27 0.76
N VAL A 83 -13.66 3.00 -0.55
CA VAL A 83 -13.15 3.98 -1.52
C VAL A 83 -14.30 4.78 -2.10
N GLU A 84 -14.39 6.05 -1.70
CA GLU A 84 -15.43 6.97 -2.16
C GLU A 84 -15.47 7.05 -3.71
N ASN A 85 -16.68 7.04 -4.27
CA ASN A 85 -16.96 7.08 -5.72
C ASN A 85 -16.50 5.86 -6.55
N LEU A 86 -15.77 4.89 -6.03
CA LEU A 86 -15.30 3.76 -6.82
C LEU A 86 -16.45 2.88 -7.32
N LEU A 87 -17.25 2.35 -6.39
CA LEU A 87 -18.36 1.47 -6.73
C LEU A 87 -19.48 2.19 -7.52
N PRO A 88 -19.92 3.39 -7.11
CA PRO A 88 -20.94 4.13 -7.88
C PRO A 88 -20.47 4.46 -9.30
N SER A 89 -19.21 4.82 -9.48
CA SER A 89 -18.65 5.10 -10.81
C SER A 89 -18.57 3.85 -11.69
N GLY A 90 -18.14 2.71 -11.11
CA GLY A 90 -18.13 1.42 -11.81
C GLY A 90 -19.54 1.01 -12.26
N GLN A 91 -20.52 1.10 -11.38
CA GLN A 91 -21.92 0.82 -11.70
C GLN A 91 -22.47 1.76 -12.79
N LEU A 92 -22.17 3.04 -12.71
CA LEU A 92 -22.59 4.03 -13.72
C LEU A 92 -21.97 3.71 -15.08
N ALA A 93 -20.70 3.33 -15.14
CA ALA A 93 -20.03 2.92 -16.38
C ALA A 93 -20.66 1.67 -16.98
N GLN A 94 -20.99 0.67 -16.18
CA GLN A 94 -21.67 -0.56 -16.61
C GLN A 94 -23.06 -0.29 -17.15
N LEU A 95 -23.88 0.49 -16.45
CA LEU A 95 -25.22 0.90 -16.91
C LEU A 95 -25.16 1.67 -18.22
N SER A 96 -24.18 2.58 -18.37
CA SER A 96 -23.95 3.32 -19.60
C SER A 96 -23.60 2.39 -20.76
N GLN A 97 -22.73 1.40 -20.54
CA GLN A 97 -22.40 0.40 -21.55
C GLN A 97 -23.62 -0.46 -21.94
N SER A 98 -24.41 -0.90 -20.97
CA SER A 98 -25.65 -1.64 -21.23
C SER A 98 -26.65 -0.83 -22.04
N MET A 99 -26.83 0.44 -21.69
CA MET A 99 -27.70 1.36 -22.42
C MET A 99 -27.26 1.55 -23.88
N ARG A 100 -25.93 1.67 -24.13
CA ARG A 100 -25.38 1.73 -25.48
C ARG A 100 -25.70 0.48 -26.28
N THR A 101 -25.55 -0.71 -25.65
CA THR A 101 -25.81 -2.00 -26.30
C THR A 101 -27.27 -2.15 -26.69
N VAL A 102 -28.20 -1.88 -25.78
CA VAL A 102 -29.66 -1.95 -26.05
C VAL A 102 -30.08 -0.95 -27.12
N ASN A 103 -29.57 0.30 -27.06
CA ASN A 103 -29.85 1.30 -28.10
C ASN A 103 -29.25 0.89 -29.45
N GLY A 104 -28.10 0.23 -29.48
CA GLY A 104 -27.52 -0.31 -30.70
C GLY A 104 -28.40 -1.38 -31.34
N ALA A 105 -28.91 -2.33 -30.54
CA ALA A 105 -29.83 -3.36 -30.97
C ALA A 105 -31.15 -2.74 -31.52
N ARG A 106 -31.76 -1.83 -30.76
CA ARG A 106 -32.95 -1.09 -31.18
C ARG A 106 -32.73 -0.35 -32.50
N SER A 107 -31.59 0.30 -32.66
CA SER A 107 -31.23 1.01 -33.89
C SER A 107 -31.08 0.09 -35.10
N ALA A 108 -30.56 -1.14 -34.88
CA ALA A 108 -30.43 -2.12 -35.94
C ALA A 108 -31.80 -2.64 -36.43
N VAL A 109 -32.73 -2.91 -35.51
CA VAL A 109 -34.10 -3.32 -35.86
C VAL A 109 -34.82 -2.22 -36.66
N LEU A 110 -34.70 -0.95 -36.22
CA LEU A 110 -35.28 0.18 -36.95
C LEU A 110 -34.62 0.39 -38.30
N ARG A 111 -33.31 0.22 -38.44
CA ARG A 111 -32.63 0.28 -39.72
C ARG A 111 -33.17 -0.75 -40.72
N PHE A 112 -33.47 -1.97 -40.26
CA PHE A 112 -34.05 -2.99 -41.08
C PHE A 112 -35.43 -2.56 -41.63
N PHE A 113 -36.28 -1.96 -40.77
CA PHE A 113 -37.56 -1.38 -41.22
C PHE A 113 -37.36 -0.27 -42.27
N ILE A 114 -36.47 0.69 -42.00
CA ILE A 114 -36.19 1.81 -42.89
C ILE A 114 -35.74 1.33 -44.28
N GLN A 115 -34.91 0.26 -44.32
CA GLN A 115 -34.42 -0.30 -45.59
C GLN A 115 -35.49 -1.06 -46.39
N ASN A 116 -36.32 -1.84 -45.66
CA ASN A 116 -37.25 -2.77 -46.33
C ASN A 116 -38.69 -2.25 -46.40
N GLN A 117 -39.00 -1.16 -45.72
CA GLN A 117 -40.35 -0.58 -45.61
C GLN A 117 -41.40 -1.63 -45.18
N ASN A 118 -40.96 -2.68 -44.49
CA ASN A 118 -41.81 -3.78 -44.05
C ASN A 118 -41.64 -3.98 -42.53
N TRP A 119 -42.76 -3.96 -41.85
CA TRP A 119 -42.82 -4.07 -40.41
C TRP A 119 -43.70 -5.24 -39.98
N THR A 120 -43.12 -6.15 -39.22
CA THR A 120 -43.87 -7.26 -38.65
C THR A 120 -44.28 -6.96 -37.22
N PRO A 121 -45.39 -7.53 -36.71
CA PRO A 121 -45.79 -7.39 -35.32
C PRO A 121 -44.69 -7.82 -34.34
N ALA A 122 -43.89 -8.86 -34.67
CA ALA A 122 -42.79 -9.32 -33.86
C ALA A 122 -41.68 -8.28 -33.72
N ARG A 123 -41.30 -7.60 -34.81
CA ARG A 123 -40.29 -6.52 -34.75
C ARG A 123 -40.81 -5.28 -34.03
N LEU A 124 -42.10 -4.97 -34.13
CA LEU A 124 -42.70 -3.90 -33.35
C LEU A 124 -42.66 -4.22 -31.85
N ALA A 125 -42.94 -5.47 -31.46
CA ALA A 125 -42.84 -5.90 -30.09
C ALA A 125 -41.38 -5.81 -29.57
N GLU A 126 -40.38 -6.27 -30.36
CA GLU A 126 -38.96 -6.18 -30.04
C GLU A 126 -38.49 -4.74 -29.79
N VAL A 127 -38.82 -3.80 -30.70
CA VAL A 127 -38.44 -2.39 -30.51
C VAL A 127 -39.16 -1.77 -29.31
N THR A 128 -40.40 -2.16 -29.04
CA THR A 128 -41.16 -1.69 -27.88
C THR A 128 -40.51 -2.17 -26.58
N GLU A 129 -40.10 -3.42 -26.51
CA GLU A 129 -39.39 -4.01 -25.40
C GLU A 129 -38.04 -3.30 -25.16
N GLN A 130 -37.22 -3.15 -26.22
CA GLN A 130 -35.94 -2.44 -26.16
C GLN A 130 -36.10 -0.98 -25.73
N SER A 131 -37.19 -0.30 -26.16
CA SER A 131 -37.50 1.06 -25.70
C SER A 131 -37.84 1.12 -24.22
N GLY A 132 -38.54 0.10 -23.69
CA GLY A 132 -38.77 -0.04 -22.25
C GLY A 132 -37.48 -0.27 -21.47
N GLN A 133 -36.58 -1.14 -21.98
CA GLN A 133 -35.24 -1.37 -21.39
C GLN A 133 -34.41 -0.09 -21.38
N VAL A 134 -34.39 0.69 -22.45
CA VAL A 134 -33.68 1.98 -22.50
C VAL A 134 -34.22 2.95 -21.45
N THR A 135 -35.53 3.02 -21.27
CA THR A 135 -36.16 3.89 -20.27
C THR A 135 -35.74 3.46 -18.85
N LEU A 136 -35.78 2.16 -18.56
CA LEU A 136 -35.38 1.63 -17.26
C LEU A 136 -33.89 1.89 -16.99
N LEU A 137 -33.00 1.59 -17.95
CA LEU A 137 -31.58 1.86 -17.83
C LEU A 137 -31.27 3.34 -17.59
N TRP A 138 -32.00 4.23 -18.29
CA TRP A 138 -31.85 5.66 -18.04
C TRP A 138 -32.18 6.06 -16.59
N GLN A 139 -33.28 5.57 -16.05
CA GLN A 139 -33.67 5.82 -14.66
C GLN A 139 -32.58 5.30 -13.66
N GLN A 140 -32.04 4.11 -13.95
CA GLN A 140 -30.95 3.56 -13.15
C GLN A 140 -29.66 4.40 -13.26
N ILE A 141 -29.32 4.89 -14.46
CA ILE A 141 -28.20 5.79 -14.71
C ILE A 141 -28.37 7.10 -13.91
N GLU A 142 -29.55 7.72 -13.96
CA GLU A 142 -29.83 8.94 -13.19
C GLU A 142 -29.70 8.71 -11.68
N LEU A 143 -30.13 7.55 -11.19
CA LEU A 143 -30.00 7.18 -9.79
C LEU A 143 -28.53 6.93 -9.40
N ALA A 144 -27.80 6.14 -10.20
CA ALA A 144 -26.39 5.85 -9.95
C ALA A 144 -25.54 7.13 -10.01
N ALA A 145 -25.81 8.03 -10.94
CA ALA A 145 -25.11 9.30 -11.07
C ALA A 145 -25.24 10.19 -9.82
N ARG A 146 -26.35 10.11 -9.07
CA ARG A 146 -26.52 10.83 -7.79
C ARG A 146 -25.59 10.32 -6.70
N SER A 147 -25.11 9.09 -6.82
CA SER A 147 -24.17 8.48 -5.86
C SER A 147 -22.72 8.82 -6.18
N VAL A 148 -22.42 9.33 -7.37
CA VAL A 148 -21.09 9.81 -7.77
C VAL A 148 -20.96 11.27 -7.36
N ARG A 149 -20.28 11.51 -6.22
CA ARG A 149 -20.16 12.85 -5.65
C ARG A 149 -18.97 13.60 -6.24
N ASP A 150 -19.09 14.93 -6.28
CA ASP A 150 -18.00 15.86 -6.61
C ASP A 150 -17.27 15.57 -7.92
N THR A 151 -18.01 15.08 -8.93
CA THR A 151 -17.47 14.78 -10.25
C THR A 151 -18.16 15.60 -11.35
N PRO A 152 -17.72 16.84 -11.61
CA PRO A 152 -18.32 17.71 -12.61
C PRO A 152 -18.36 17.11 -14.01
N ALA A 153 -17.35 16.28 -14.37
CA ALA A 153 -17.28 15.60 -15.66
C ALA A 153 -18.44 14.60 -15.83
N VAL A 154 -18.82 13.86 -14.79
CA VAL A 154 -19.97 12.94 -14.81
C VAL A 154 -21.26 13.72 -14.93
N ALA A 155 -21.41 14.82 -14.20
CA ALA A 155 -22.61 15.67 -14.29
C ALA A 155 -22.79 16.28 -15.70
N ALA A 156 -21.71 16.79 -16.29
CA ALA A 156 -21.73 17.32 -17.66
C ALA A 156 -22.06 16.24 -18.70
N ALA A 157 -21.45 15.06 -18.58
CA ALA A 157 -21.71 13.93 -19.47
C ALA A 157 -23.14 13.41 -19.33
N LEU A 158 -23.70 13.36 -18.12
CA LEU A 158 -25.10 12.99 -17.88
C LEU A 158 -26.07 13.95 -18.56
N GLU A 159 -25.83 15.26 -18.43
CA GLU A 159 -26.65 16.27 -19.05
C GLU A 159 -26.57 16.23 -20.60
N HIS A 160 -25.37 15.94 -21.12
CA HIS A 160 -25.16 15.73 -22.53
C HIS A 160 -25.98 14.53 -23.06
N VAL A 161 -25.99 13.39 -22.38
CA VAL A 161 -26.81 12.22 -22.75
C VAL A 161 -28.31 12.55 -22.61
N ARG A 162 -28.70 13.27 -21.56
CA ARG A 162 -30.09 13.68 -21.35
C ARG A 162 -30.61 14.52 -22.50
N SER A 163 -29.89 15.53 -22.94
CA SER A 163 -30.32 16.42 -24.01
C SER A 163 -30.27 15.77 -25.39
N THR A 164 -29.22 15.00 -25.67
CA THR A 164 -28.98 14.39 -26.99
C THR A 164 -29.79 13.10 -27.17
N LEU A 165 -29.40 12.02 -26.46
CA LEU A 165 -30.03 10.71 -26.66
C LEU A 165 -31.47 10.68 -26.14
N MET A 166 -31.68 11.06 -24.87
CA MET A 166 -33.01 10.99 -24.25
C MET A 166 -33.95 12.11 -24.70
N GLY A 167 -33.41 13.24 -25.14
CA GLY A 167 -34.19 14.37 -25.71
C GLY A 167 -34.43 14.18 -27.20
N GLU A 168 -33.45 14.53 -28.03
CA GLU A 168 -33.59 14.51 -29.51
C GLU A 168 -33.67 13.06 -30.03
N GLY A 169 -32.82 12.17 -29.53
CA GLY A 169 -32.75 10.78 -29.95
C GLY A 169 -34.09 10.07 -29.79
N GLU A 170 -34.68 10.11 -28.60
CA GLU A 170 -35.96 9.46 -28.33
C GLU A 170 -37.13 10.06 -29.15
N ARG A 171 -37.09 11.34 -29.49
CA ARG A 171 -38.06 11.90 -30.39
C ARG A 171 -37.98 11.26 -31.79
N ARG A 172 -36.77 11.10 -32.36
CA ARG A 172 -36.55 10.47 -33.66
C ARG A 172 -36.94 9.00 -33.67
N TYR A 173 -36.56 8.24 -32.64
CA TYR A 173 -36.97 6.86 -32.48
C TYR A 173 -38.50 6.73 -32.50
N ARG A 174 -39.20 7.53 -31.71
CA ARG A 174 -40.64 7.53 -31.65
C ARG A 174 -41.30 7.87 -33.01
N GLN A 175 -40.78 8.83 -33.77
CA GLN A 175 -41.28 9.19 -35.08
C GLN A 175 -41.24 7.99 -36.06
N ILE A 176 -40.11 7.24 -36.07
CA ILE A 176 -39.96 6.07 -36.94
C ILE A 176 -40.90 4.95 -36.51
N VAL A 177 -40.95 4.65 -35.18
CA VAL A 177 -41.84 3.60 -34.63
C VAL A 177 -43.32 3.95 -34.90
N THR A 178 -43.71 5.22 -34.79
CA THR A 178 -45.07 5.66 -35.09
C THR A 178 -45.37 5.46 -36.57
N ALA A 179 -44.51 5.90 -37.49
CA ALA A 179 -44.66 5.66 -38.91
C ALA A 179 -44.81 4.18 -39.24
N ALA A 180 -43.97 3.33 -38.64
CA ALA A 180 -44.02 1.88 -38.80
C ALA A 180 -45.36 1.29 -38.35
N ARG A 181 -45.85 1.70 -37.17
CA ARG A 181 -47.13 1.23 -36.61
C ARG A 181 -48.33 1.65 -37.44
N ASP A 182 -48.27 2.86 -37.99
CA ASP A 182 -49.36 3.42 -38.76
C ASP A 182 -49.29 3.04 -40.26
N GLY A 183 -48.37 2.11 -40.63
CA GLY A 183 -48.20 1.63 -42.01
C GLY A 183 -47.68 2.71 -42.97
N GLN A 184 -47.08 3.77 -42.44
CA GLN A 184 -46.53 4.87 -43.23
C GLN A 184 -45.04 4.59 -43.57
N PRO A 185 -44.53 5.10 -44.69
CA PRO A 185 -43.12 4.99 -45.01
C PRO A 185 -42.24 5.67 -43.94
N SER A 186 -41.00 5.19 -43.78
CA SER A 186 -40.05 5.80 -42.87
C SER A 186 -39.79 7.26 -43.20
N PRO A 187 -39.81 8.17 -42.22
CA PRO A 187 -39.54 9.60 -42.45
C PRO A 187 -38.05 9.90 -42.73
N VAL A 188 -37.18 8.90 -42.68
CA VAL A 188 -35.73 9.01 -42.94
C VAL A 188 -35.25 7.86 -43.82
N THR A 189 -34.17 8.08 -44.56
CA THR A 189 -33.48 7.04 -45.33
C THR A 189 -32.53 6.22 -44.45
N ALA A 190 -32.14 5.03 -44.91
CA ALA A 190 -31.19 4.18 -44.19
C ALA A 190 -29.79 4.82 -44.08
N GLU A 191 -29.42 5.65 -45.04
CA GLU A 191 -28.14 6.38 -45.00
C GLU A 191 -28.17 7.50 -43.95
N GLU A 192 -29.24 8.30 -43.93
CA GLU A 192 -29.45 9.33 -42.92
C GLU A 192 -29.53 8.74 -41.52
N TRP A 193 -30.23 7.60 -41.36
CA TRP A 193 -30.28 6.87 -40.11
C TRP A 193 -28.89 6.44 -39.61
N GLY A 194 -28.09 5.84 -40.50
CA GLY A 194 -26.74 5.39 -40.15
C GLY A 194 -25.81 6.54 -39.77
N ARG A 195 -25.84 7.64 -40.52
CA ARG A 195 -25.02 8.84 -40.24
C ARG A 195 -25.38 9.50 -38.91
N TRP A 196 -26.67 9.49 -38.55
CA TRP A 196 -27.13 10.07 -37.30
C TRP A 196 -26.96 9.15 -36.11
N THR A 197 -27.25 7.84 -36.25
CA THR A 197 -27.30 6.89 -35.13
C THR A 197 -25.91 6.66 -34.50
N THR A 198 -24.87 6.51 -35.31
CA THR A 198 -23.51 6.20 -34.80
C THR A 198 -22.97 7.26 -33.85
N PRO A 199 -23.01 8.58 -34.19
CA PRO A 199 -22.61 9.62 -33.23
C PRO A 199 -23.51 9.65 -32.00
N MET A 200 -24.81 9.43 -32.17
CA MET A 200 -25.79 9.46 -31.08
C MET A 200 -25.53 8.37 -30.05
N LEU A 201 -25.21 7.16 -30.48
CA LEU A 201 -24.85 6.05 -29.61
C LEU A 201 -23.50 6.30 -28.87
N ASN A 202 -22.59 7.03 -29.52
CA ASN A 202 -21.32 7.38 -28.91
C ASN A 202 -21.46 8.41 -27.78
N ASN A 203 -22.53 9.19 -27.71
CA ASN A 203 -22.76 10.11 -26.60
C ASN A 203 -22.87 9.38 -25.24
N VAL A 204 -23.39 8.14 -25.24
CA VAL A 204 -23.45 7.33 -24.02
C VAL A 204 -22.05 6.87 -23.56
N ILE A 205 -21.13 6.69 -24.52
CA ILE A 205 -19.73 6.33 -24.19
C ILE A 205 -19.04 7.45 -23.42
N VAL A 206 -19.35 8.71 -23.71
CA VAL A 206 -18.79 9.86 -22.97
C VAL A 206 -19.14 9.79 -21.48
N LEU A 207 -20.37 9.37 -21.15
CA LEU A 207 -20.77 9.18 -19.74
C LEU A 207 -20.04 8.01 -19.09
N ARG A 208 -19.89 6.89 -19.81
CA ARG A 208 -19.10 5.73 -19.36
C ARG A 208 -17.65 6.15 -19.06
N ASP A 209 -17.02 6.86 -19.98
CA ASP A 209 -15.63 7.26 -19.87
C ASP A 209 -15.41 8.28 -18.74
N ALA A 210 -16.36 9.20 -18.54
CA ALA A 210 -16.34 10.12 -17.39
C ALA A 210 -16.48 9.35 -16.06
N ALA A 211 -17.34 8.34 -16.00
CA ALA A 211 -17.50 7.49 -14.82
C ALA A 211 -16.23 6.66 -14.53
N LEU A 212 -15.62 6.05 -15.56
CA LEU A 212 -14.36 5.32 -15.41
C LEU A 212 -13.21 6.23 -14.96
N THR A 213 -13.13 7.45 -15.49
CA THR A 213 -12.15 8.45 -15.06
C THR A 213 -12.34 8.81 -13.58
N SER A 214 -13.59 8.98 -13.13
CA SER A 214 -13.91 9.18 -11.72
C SER A 214 -13.47 8.01 -10.85
N ALA A 215 -13.69 6.77 -11.28
CA ALA A 215 -13.24 5.58 -10.59
C ALA A 215 -11.70 5.52 -10.46
N HIS A 216 -10.97 5.81 -11.54
CA HIS A 216 -9.50 5.87 -11.49
C HIS A 216 -9.00 6.93 -10.52
N GLN A 217 -9.57 8.14 -10.55
CA GLN A 217 -9.21 9.20 -9.60
C GLN A 217 -9.48 8.81 -8.14
N ALA A 218 -10.55 8.06 -7.89
CA ALA A 218 -10.87 7.55 -6.56
C ALA A 218 -9.81 6.54 -6.08
N ILE A 219 -9.36 5.64 -6.97
CA ILE A 219 -8.28 4.69 -6.70
C ILE A 219 -6.97 5.42 -6.40
N ASP A 220 -6.59 6.40 -7.24
CA ASP A 220 -5.35 7.16 -7.06
C ASP A 220 -5.33 7.88 -5.71
N LYS A 221 -6.42 8.55 -5.34
CA LYS A 221 -6.58 9.19 -4.03
C LYS A 221 -6.46 8.18 -2.88
N ALA A 222 -7.06 7.00 -3.01
CA ALA A 222 -6.98 5.95 -2.00
C ALA A 222 -5.55 5.42 -1.85
N ILE A 223 -4.83 5.22 -2.95
CA ILE A 223 -3.42 4.79 -2.96
C ILE A 223 -2.55 5.85 -2.28
N ASP A 224 -2.72 7.12 -2.61
CA ASP A 224 -1.93 8.21 -2.02
C ASP A 224 -2.21 8.35 -0.51
N ALA A 225 -3.46 8.23 -0.09
CA ALA A 225 -3.82 8.19 1.32
C ALA A 225 -3.22 6.99 2.05
N ALA A 226 -3.21 5.80 1.43
CA ALA A 226 -2.59 4.60 1.99
C ALA A 226 -1.07 4.75 2.10
N ARG A 227 -0.41 5.31 1.09
CA ARG A 227 1.03 5.63 1.12
C ARG A 227 1.36 6.58 2.25
N LEU A 228 0.60 7.68 2.39
CA LEU A 228 0.82 8.65 3.48
C LEU A 228 0.70 8.01 4.86
N ARG A 229 -0.32 7.15 5.07
CA ARG A 229 -0.50 6.38 6.32
C ARG A 229 0.67 5.43 6.57
N LEU A 230 1.13 4.72 5.54
CA LEU A 230 2.26 3.80 5.64
C LEU A 230 3.55 4.53 6.02
N PHE A 231 3.89 5.62 5.31
CA PHE A 231 5.09 6.40 5.62
C PHE A 231 5.00 7.07 7.00
N GLY A 232 3.81 7.52 7.40
CA GLY A 232 3.56 8.02 8.75
C GLY A 232 3.82 6.96 9.81
N ALA A 233 3.29 5.74 9.63
CA ALA A 233 3.50 4.62 10.54
C ALA A 233 4.99 4.23 10.60
N LEU A 234 5.67 4.12 9.45
CA LEU A 234 7.11 3.84 9.39
C LEU A 234 7.94 4.93 10.08
N GLY A 235 7.56 6.19 9.92
CA GLY A 235 8.20 7.33 10.60
C GLY A 235 8.08 7.22 12.13
N ILE A 236 6.91 6.85 12.64
CA ILE A 236 6.70 6.63 14.08
C ILE A 236 7.55 5.46 14.58
N VAL A 237 7.56 4.32 13.88
CA VAL A 237 8.39 3.16 14.25
C VAL A 237 9.88 3.52 14.28
N LEU A 238 10.36 4.26 13.28
CA LEU A 238 11.75 4.71 13.22
C LEU A 238 12.08 5.66 14.38
N LEU A 239 11.19 6.61 14.70
CA LEU A 239 11.36 7.52 15.83
C LEU A 239 11.46 6.74 17.15
N VAL A 240 10.58 5.79 17.39
CA VAL A 240 10.60 4.94 18.58
C VAL A 240 11.90 4.13 18.64
N ALA A 241 12.37 3.58 17.53
CA ALA A 241 13.63 2.85 17.47
C ALA A 241 14.83 3.75 17.81
N ILE A 242 14.89 4.97 17.27
CA ILE A 242 15.94 5.95 17.57
C ILE A 242 15.93 6.34 19.06
N VAL A 243 14.77 6.66 19.61
CA VAL A 243 14.63 7.01 21.03
C VAL A 243 15.05 5.84 21.91
N SER A 244 14.62 4.62 21.59
CA SER A 244 15.01 3.41 22.34
C SER A 244 16.52 3.18 22.28
N ALA A 245 17.15 3.32 21.11
CA ALA A 245 18.59 3.21 20.96
C ALA A 245 19.33 4.29 21.78
N ALA A 246 18.86 5.52 21.76
CA ALA A 246 19.44 6.61 22.55
C ALA A 246 19.36 6.34 24.06
N VAL A 247 18.23 5.83 24.55
CA VAL A 247 18.05 5.43 25.94
C VAL A 247 19.02 4.29 26.32
N VAL A 248 19.11 3.24 25.50
CA VAL A 248 20.03 2.13 25.74
C VAL A 248 21.48 2.62 25.79
N VAL A 249 21.92 3.43 24.82
CA VAL A 249 23.27 4.02 24.80
C VAL A 249 23.49 4.91 26.02
N GLY A 250 22.48 5.72 26.38
CA GLY A 250 22.53 6.56 27.59
C GLY A 250 22.71 5.75 28.87
N VAL A 251 21.98 4.67 29.06
CA VAL A 251 22.09 3.78 30.23
C VAL A 251 23.42 3.05 30.25
N VAL A 252 23.84 2.48 29.10
CA VAL A 252 25.12 1.75 29.04
C VAL A 252 26.28 2.67 29.34
N ARG A 253 26.36 3.86 28.76
CA ARG A 253 27.45 4.80 28.96
C ARG A 253 27.33 5.62 30.25
N GLY A 254 26.11 5.94 30.64
CA GLY A 254 25.86 6.81 31.80
C GLY A 254 25.81 6.07 33.13
N VAL A 255 25.41 4.80 33.14
CA VAL A 255 25.21 4.04 34.37
C VAL A 255 26.06 2.78 34.40
N ILE A 256 25.92 1.87 33.44
CA ILE A 256 26.56 0.56 33.47
C ILE A 256 28.09 0.69 33.40
N GLY A 257 28.59 1.47 32.43
CA GLY A 257 30.02 1.66 32.25
C GLY A 257 30.75 2.19 33.51
N PRO A 258 30.29 3.31 34.11
CA PRO A 258 30.84 3.81 35.35
C PRO A 258 30.76 2.83 36.53
N LEU A 259 29.66 2.11 36.71
CA LEU A 259 29.53 1.10 37.78
C LEU A 259 30.52 -0.05 37.62
N VAL A 260 30.68 -0.56 36.39
CA VAL A 260 31.69 -1.59 36.08
C VAL A 260 33.10 -1.06 36.39
N GLY A 261 33.38 0.20 36.02
CA GLY A 261 34.65 0.86 36.36
C GLY A 261 34.90 0.94 37.85
N LEU A 262 33.93 1.39 38.65
CA LEU A 262 34.05 1.44 40.12
C LEU A 262 34.21 0.06 40.73
N THR A 263 33.51 -0.95 40.27
CA THR A 263 33.64 -2.35 40.70
C THR A 263 35.05 -2.85 40.43
N GLY A 264 35.59 -2.58 39.24
CA GLY A 264 36.97 -2.94 38.89
C GLY A 264 38.02 -2.31 39.80
N VAL A 265 37.87 -1.01 40.11
CA VAL A 265 38.77 -0.32 41.06
C VAL A 265 38.62 -0.86 42.47
N THR A 266 37.40 -1.18 42.93
CA THR A 266 37.18 -1.79 44.25
C THR A 266 37.93 -3.11 44.37
N LEU A 267 37.90 -3.98 43.36
CA LEU A 267 38.62 -5.24 43.33
C LEU A 267 40.15 -5.02 43.36
N ARG A 268 40.67 -4.04 42.62
CA ARG A 268 42.10 -3.67 42.63
C ARG A 268 42.56 -3.19 44.01
N LEU A 269 41.76 -2.33 44.64
CA LEU A 269 42.02 -1.89 46.01
C LEU A 269 42.03 -3.06 47.01
N ALA A 270 41.09 -4.00 46.89
CA ALA A 270 41.04 -5.22 47.72
C ALA A 270 42.27 -6.10 47.54
N ASN A 271 42.87 -6.11 46.34
CA ASN A 271 44.11 -6.83 46.03
C ASN A 271 45.36 -6.04 46.41
N GLY A 272 45.23 -4.89 47.07
CA GLY A 272 46.35 -4.08 47.55
C GLY A 272 46.94 -3.09 46.55
N GLU A 273 46.31 -2.90 45.37
CA GLU A 273 46.72 -1.91 44.37
C GLU A 273 46.21 -0.50 44.75
N LEU A 274 46.80 0.11 45.74
CA LEU A 274 46.40 1.41 46.29
C LEU A 274 46.66 2.60 45.34
N GLY A 275 47.41 2.40 44.23
CA GLY A 275 47.67 3.41 43.22
C GLY A 275 46.54 3.55 42.16
N ALA A 276 45.46 2.75 42.23
CA ALA A 276 44.39 2.78 41.25
C ALA A 276 43.62 4.12 41.23
N ASP A 277 43.42 4.72 40.04
CA ASP A 277 42.60 5.91 39.89
C ASP A 277 41.12 5.54 39.99
N ILE A 278 40.33 6.41 40.66
CA ILE A 278 38.92 6.19 40.86
C ILE A 278 38.16 6.99 39.75
N PRO A 279 37.43 6.31 38.85
CA PRO A 279 36.68 7.01 37.80
C PRO A 279 35.44 7.69 38.38
N SER A 280 34.94 8.72 37.69
CA SER A 280 33.64 9.37 37.97
C SER A 280 33.57 10.21 39.27
N GLU A 281 34.67 10.55 39.93
CA GLU A 281 34.67 11.41 41.13
C GLU A 281 34.00 12.78 40.90
N SER A 282 34.14 13.34 39.73
CA SER A 282 33.58 14.66 39.37
C SER A 282 32.04 14.66 39.13
N ARG A 283 31.41 13.49 39.10
CA ARG A 283 29.95 13.37 38.90
C ARG A 283 29.19 13.90 40.11
N LYS A 284 28.02 14.51 39.84
CA LYS A 284 27.16 15.09 40.88
C LYS A 284 25.97 14.20 41.26
N ASP A 285 25.88 13.00 40.69
CA ASP A 285 24.85 12.00 40.93
C ASP A 285 25.28 10.93 41.95
N GLU A 286 24.48 9.91 42.13
CA GLU A 286 24.71 8.81 43.08
C GLU A 286 25.98 8.03 42.75
N ILE A 287 26.33 7.89 41.45
CA ILE A 287 27.57 7.24 41.04
C ILE A 287 28.78 8.06 41.44
N GLY A 288 28.71 9.38 41.32
CA GLY A 288 29.75 10.26 41.83
C GLY A 288 29.87 10.21 43.36
N ALA A 289 28.76 10.05 44.08
CA ALA A 289 28.81 9.85 45.54
C ALA A 289 29.51 8.55 45.90
N MET A 290 29.24 7.44 45.16
CA MET A 290 29.94 6.16 45.34
C MET A 290 31.45 6.28 45.06
N ALA A 291 31.83 7.00 43.98
CA ALA A 291 33.22 7.23 43.63
C ALA A 291 33.99 7.99 44.77
N ARG A 292 33.37 9.05 45.30
CA ARG A 292 33.95 9.80 46.43
C ARG A 292 34.05 8.96 47.70
N ALA A 293 33.05 8.15 48.02
CA ALA A 293 33.09 7.21 49.14
C ALA A 293 34.24 6.19 48.97
N LEU A 294 34.42 5.65 47.76
CA LEU A 294 35.50 4.75 47.44
C LEU A 294 36.87 5.43 47.57
N LYS A 295 36.97 6.71 47.27
CA LYS A 295 38.19 7.51 47.49
C LYS A 295 38.53 7.61 48.97
N VAL A 296 37.56 7.93 49.82
CA VAL A 296 37.77 7.97 51.28
C VAL A 296 38.25 6.59 51.79
N PHE A 297 37.66 5.50 51.27
CA PHE A 297 38.09 4.15 51.61
C PHE A 297 39.54 3.86 51.16
N LYS A 298 39.91 4.26 49.93
CA LYS A 298 41.28 4.15 49.41
C LYS A 298 42.28 4.89 50.34
N ASP A 299 41.95 6.17 50.67
CA ASP A 299 42.83 6.98 51.53
C ASP A 299 43.02 6.35 52.91
N ALA A 300 41.94 5.77 53.47
CA ALA A 300 42.03 5.03 54.74
C ALA A 300 42.91 3.76 54.63
N LEU A 301 42.86 3.01 53.50
CA LEU A 301 43.78 1.86 53.29
C LEU A 301 45.22 2.30 53.13
N ILE A 302 45.52 3.42 52.50
CA ILE A 302 46.88 3.97 52.40
C ILE A 302 47.40 4.33 53.79
N ALA A 303 46.61 5.09 54.55
CA ALA A 303 46.99 5.49 55.91
C ALA A 303 47.25 4.25 56.84
N LYS A 304 46.36 3.24 56.70
CA LYS A 304 46.59 1.98 57.45
C LYS A 304 47.88 1.28 57.05
N LYS A 305 48.18 1.17 55.78
CA LYS A 305 49.42 0.55 55.28
C LYS A 305 50.66 1.28 55.79
N GLU A 306 50.65 2.61 55.72
CA GLU A 306 51.73 3.44 56.26
C GLU A 306 51.90 3.26 57.75
N SER A 307 50.79 3.17 58.51
CA SER A 307 50.85 2.88 59.96
C SER A 307 51.39 1.45 60.28
N ASP A 308 50.91 0.46 59.49
CA ASP A 308 51.37 -0.93 59.64
C ASP A 308 52.88 -1.05 59.30
N GLU A 309 53.36 -0.36 58.26
CA GLU A 309 54.81 -0.29 57.90
C GLU A 309 55.65 0.47 58.96
N ALA A 310 55.11 1.55 59.54
CA ALA A 310 55.76 2.26 60.66
C ALA A 310 55.84 1.36 61.87
N ALA A 311 54.78 0.68 62.28
CA ALA A 311 54.75 -0.27 63.37
C ALA A 311 55.73 -1.41 63.16
N GLN A 312 55.87 -1.96 61.94
CA GLN A 312 56.87 -2.98 61.60
C GLN A 312 58.27 -2.46 61.71
N ARG A 313 58.57 -1.22 61.26
CA ARG A 313 59.91 -0.59 61.41
C ARG A 313 60.28 -0.38 62.89
N ASP A 314 59.32 0.12 63.71
CA ASP A 314 59.54 0.30 65.13
C ASP A 314 59.75 -1.04 65.85
N ALA A 315 58.94 -2.07 65.51
CA ALA A 315 59.20 -3.42 66.08
C ALA A 315 60.56 -3.97 65.69
N GLN A 316 60.98 -3.82 64.43
CA GLN A 316 62.29 -4.23 63.96
C GLN A 316 63.39 -3.45 64.64
N ALA A 317 63.25 -2.13 64.81
CA ALA A 317 64.17 -1.29 65.53
C ALA A 317 64.36 -1.71 67.07
N GLN A 318 63.24 -2.10 67.69
CA GLN A 318 63.24 -2.65 69.06
C GLN A 318 63.98 -3.98 69.12
N ILE A 319 63.76 -4.90 68.18
CA ILE A 319 64.45 -6.15 68.06
C ILE A 319 65.97 -5.94 67.88
N ASP A 320 66.34 -5.03 66.97
CA ASP A 320 67.74 -4.70 66.71
C ASP A 320 68.41 -4.03 67.91
N ARG A 321 67.68 -3.18 68.67
CA ARG A 321 68.15 -2.61 69.92
C ARG A 321 68.35 -3.67 70.99
N ALA A 322 67.40 -4.61 71.16
CA ALA A 322 67.53 -5.73 72.09
C ALA A 322 68.74 -6.63 71.77
N ARG A 323 68.96 -6.94 70.48
CA ARG A 323 70.16 -7.72 70.03
C ARG A 323 71.44 -6.99 70.31
N ARG A 324 71.48 -5.66 70.09
CA ARG A 324 72.69 -4.88 70.46
C ARG A 324 72.95 -4.89 71.93
N LEU A 325 71.90 -4.74 72.75
CA LEU A 325 72.05 -4.83 74.21
C LEU A 325 72.52 -6.23 74.64
N ASP A 326 71.95 -7.30 74.09
CA ASP A 326 72.38 -8.68 74.37
C ASP A 326 73.84 -8.89 73.95
N THR A 327 74.29 -8.41 72.83
CA THR A 327 75.68 -8.47 72.36
C THR A 327 76.59 -7.67 73.27
N LEU A 328 76.19 -6.44 73.67
CA LEU A 328 76.98 -5.64 74.61
C LEU A 328 77.10 -6.31 75.99
N THR A 329 76.00 -6.88 76.49
CA THR A 329 76.00 -7.61 77.76
C THR A 329 76.96 -8.84 77.74
N ARG A 330 76.92 -9.65 76.67
CA ARG A 330 77.82 -10.78 76.46
C ARG A 330 79.29 -10.36 76.38
N ASN A 331 79.54 -9.27 75.60
CA ASN A 331 80.89 -8.71 75.51
C ASN A 331 81.42 -8.18 76.88
N PHE A 332 80.51 -7.51 77.62
CA PHE A 332 80.84 -7.05 78.98
C PHE A 332 81.12 -8.21 79.93
N GLU A 333 80.24 -9.27 79.93
CA GLU A 333 80.47 -10.49 80.70
C GLU A 333 81.81 -11.17 80.36
N ALA A 334 82.09 -11.27 79.02
CA ALA A 334 83.39 -11.82 78.58
C ALA A 334 84.57 -10.99 79.03
N THR A 335 84.47 -9.64 78.97
CA THR A 335 85.50 -8.70 79.41
C THR A 335 85.70 -8.79 80.92
N ILE A 336 84.64 -8.88 81.73
CA ILE A 336 84.68 -9.05 83.16
C ILE A 336 85.33 -10.38 83.50
N ALA A 337 84.96 -11.48 82.84
CA ALA A 337 85.53 -12.79 83.01
C ALA A 337 87.04 -12.78 82.73
N ASP A 338 87.46 -12.10 81.67
CA ASP A 338 88.87 -11.93 81.31
C ASP A 338 89.65 -11.12 82.35
N ILE A 339 89.08 -10.02 82.87
CA ILE A 339 89.66 -9.21 83.94
C ILE A 339 89.79 -10.02 85.24
N VAL A 340 88.72 -10.76 85.61
CA VAL A 340 88.74 -11.61 86.81
C VAL A 340 89.83 -12.70 86.71
N ASN A 341 89.99 -13.31 85.52
CA ASN A 341 91.03 -14.27 85.27
C ASN A 341 92.43 -13.64 85.35
N THR A 342 92.58 -12.42 84.85
CA THR A 342 93.89 -11.73 84.89
C THR A 342 94.32 -11.28 86.32
N VAL A 343 93.33 -10.96 87.17
CA VAL A 343 93.57 -10.57 88.57
C VAL A 343 93.81 -11.79 89.53
N SER A 344 93.36 -12.99 89.09
CA SER A 344 93.53 -14.23 89.93
C SER A 344 94.67 -15.09 89.51
N SER A 345 95.54 -14.67 88.59
CA SER A 345 96.83 -15.29 88.23
C SER A 345 98.00 -14.44 88.77
#